data_6580f62554dc6ca425c5180ebe77ea40
#
_entry.id   6580f62554dc6ca425c5180ebe77ea40
#
_cell.length_a   1.000
_cell.length_b   1.000
_cell.length_c   1.000
_cell.angle_alpha   90.00
_cell.angle_beta   90.00
_cell.angle_gamma   90.00
#
_symmetry.space_group_name_H-M   'P 1'
#
loop_
_entity.id
_entity.type
_entity.pdbx_description
1 polymer ?
#
loop_
_entity_poly.entity_id
_entity_poly.type
_entity_poly.pdbx_seq_one_letter_code
_entity_poly.pdbx_strand_id
1 'polypeptide(L)'
;MNVDRDRNMALKPSYNDKLYLPGLSNTEILILALEASQKLEWNIEEVTPEGIRFEVPFSIRSHGEAITFTIEKGSDGEVSVRSQSSSVQFVDYGKNRKNIQKLRETMEEIKASLTPEELAQRAKDFEEEFNRPLTEEEKAYIEEEKKRNSFLSFFIPCKGFIATPILIDINILVFIVMIASGVGIMSPSTLSLLKWGADFGPLTLTGDWWRTVTCNFIHIGAFHLLMNMYAFMYVGLLLEELIGGRRMFVSYLLTGLCSAAFSLYMHGETISAGASGSIFGLYGIFLAFLLF
;
A
#
# COMPACT_ATOMS: atom_id res chain seq x y z
N MET A 1 -39.88 -10.28 2.25
CA MET A 1 -39.49 -9.05 2.97
C MET A 1 -38.65 -9.48 4.17
N ASN A 2 -37.37 -9.76 3.94
CA ASN A 2 -36.39 -10.02 4.98
C ASN A 2 -35.15 -9.20 4.62
N VAL A 3 -35.00 -8.09 5.33
CA VAL A 3 -33.82 -7.26 5.27
C VAL A 3 -32.90 -7.81 6.35
N ASP A 4 -31.97 -8.67 5.94
CA ASP A 4 -30.85 -9.06 6.80
C ASP A 4 -29.95 -7.83 7.00
N ARG A 5 -30.17 -7.21 8.16
CA ARG A 5 -29.23 -6.22 8.71
C ARG A 5 -28.07 -6.96 9.33
N ASP A 6 -27.09 -7.36 8.53
CA ASP A 6 -25.77 -7.64 9.04
C ASP A 6 -25.11 -6.33 9.49
N ARG A 7 -25.39 -5.99 10.76
CA ARG A 7 -24.63 -4.97 11.49
C ARG A 7 -23.29 -5.55 11.94
N ASN A 8 -22.46 -5.95 11.00
CA ASN A 8 -21.03 -5.99 11.25
C ASN A 8 -20.53 -4.55 11.11
N MET A 9 -19.90 -4.02 12.16
CA MET A 9 -19.11 -2.77 12.07
C MET A 9 -17.96 -3.02 11.11
N ALA A 10 -18.26 -3.01 9.81
CA ALA A 10 -17.27 -3.15 8.76
C ALA A 10 -16.50 -1.84 8.70
N LEU A 11 -15.26 -1.87 9.18
CA LEU A 11 -14.27 -0.77 9.01
C LEU A 11 -14.01 -0.43 7.54
N LYS A 12 -14.63 -1.16 6.59
CA LYS A 12 -14.54 -0.98 5.15
C LYS A 12 -15.92 -1.08 4.51
N PRO A 13 -16.55 0.04 4.11
CA PRO A 13 -17.82 0.01 3.40
C PRO A 13 -17.73 -0.82 2.13
N SER A 14 -18.77 -1.59 1.83
CA SER A 14 -18.87 -2.37 0.61
C SER A 14 -20.30 -2.35 0.05
N TYR A 15 -20.43 -2.58 -1.24
CA TYR A 15 -21.70 -2.76 -1.92
C TYR A 15 -21.61 -3.98 -2.84
N ASN A 16 -22.62 -4.84 -2.81
CA ASN A 16 -22.71 -6.04 -3.64
C ASN A 16 -23.92 -5.90 -4.57
N ASP A 17 -23.76 -6.35 -5.80
CA ASP A 17 -24.84 -6.43 -6.79
C ASP A 17 -24.65 -7.66 -7.68
N LYS A 18 -25.70 -8.02 -8.44
CA LYS A 18 -25.66 -9.08 -9.44
C LYS A 18 -25.90 -8.50 -10.82
N LEU A 19 -25.08 -8.95 -11.78
CA LEU A 19 -25.27 -8.68 -13.19
C LEU A 19 -25.82 -9.94 -13.85
N TYR A 20 -26.65 -9.77 -14.87
CA TYR A 20 -27.23 -10.87 -15.62
C TYR A 20 -26.92 -10.70 -17.10
N LEU A 21 -26.12 -11.60 -17.65
CA LEU A 21 -25.60 -11.56 -19.02
C LEU A 21 -25.92 -12.89 -19.74
N PRO A 22 -27.21 -13.24 -19.92
CA PRO A 22 -27.60 -14.54 -20.45
C PRO A 22 -27.11 -14.75 -21.87
N GLY A 23 -26.83 -16.02 -22.20
CA GLY A 23 -26.42 -16.42 -23.53
C GLY A 23 -24.97 -16.11 -23.89
N LEU A 24 -24.17 -15.60 -22.95
CA LEU A 24 -22.74 -15.39 -23.13
C LEU A 24 -21.94 -16.49 -22.40
N SER A 25 -20.85 -16.93 -23.01
CA SER A 25 -19.87 -17.78 -22.34
C SER A 25 -19.13 -17.04 -21.22
N ASN A 26 -18.55 -17.77 -20.27
CA ASN A 26 -17.76 -17.17 -19.20
C ASN A 26 -16.64 -16.29 -19.73
N THR A 27 -15.95 -16.72 -20.78
CA THR A 27 -14.85 -15.97 -21.39
C THR A 27 -15.34 -14.69 -22.06
N GLU A 28 -16.49 -14.71 -22.74
CA GLU A 28 -17.10 -13.49 -23.31
C GLU A 28 -17.46 -12.48 -22.21
N ILE A 29 -17.97 -12.95 -21.08
CA ILE A 29 -18.27 -12.11 -19.91
C ILE A 29 -17.00 -11.49 -19.32
N LEU A 30 -15.91 -12.28 -19.21
CA LEU A 30 -14.61 -11.80 -18.75
C LEU A 30 -14.05 -10.72 -19.69
N ILE A 31 -14.11 -10.93 -21.00
CA ILE A 31 -13.65 -9.94 -21.99
C ILE A 31 -14.40 -8.62 -21.86
N LEU A 32 -15.73 -8.66 -21.75
CA LEU A 32 -16.52 -7.45 -21.57
C LEU A 32 -16.12 -6.69 -20.29
N ALA A 33 -15.85 -7.41 -19.20
CA ALA A 33 -15.41 -6.81 -17.96
C ALA A 33 -13.99 -6.23 -18.04
N LEU A 34 -13.07 -6.91 -18.72
CA LEU A 34 -11.70 -6.44 -18.98
C LEU A 34 -11.70 -5.17 -19.84
N GLU A 35 -12.42 -5.16 -20.96
CA GLU A 35 -12.52 -3.99 -21.83
C GLU A 35 -13.20 -2.81 -21.11
N ALA A 36 -14.21 -3.09 -20.29
CA ALA A 36 -14.85 -2.07 -19.47
C ALA A 36 -13.88 -1.47 -18.44
N SER A 37 -13.04 -2.29 -17.81
CA SER A 37 -12.05 -1.80 -16.86
C SER A 37 -11.00 -0.91 -17.53
N GLN A 38 -10.54 -1.27 -18.73
CA GLN A 38 -9.62 -0.45 -19.53
C GLN A 38 -10.24 0.90 -19.91
N LYS A 39 -11.49 0.90 -20.37
CA LYS A 39 -12.22 2.13 -20.71
C LYS A 39 -12.47 3.04 -19.50
N LEU A 40 -12.59 2.44 -18.31
CA LEU A 40 -12.76 3.14 -17.03
C LEU A 40 -11.41 3.52 -16.38
N GLU A 41 -10.27 3.17 -17.00
CA GLU A 41 -8.92 3.39 -16.47
C GLU A 41 -8.71 2.73 -15.09
N TRP A 42 -9.29 1.54 -14.88
CA TRP A 42 -9.11 0.75 -13.67
C TRP A 42 -7.94 -0.20 -13.81
N ASN A 43 -7.19 -0.38 -12.75
CA ASN A 43 -6.08 -1.33 -12.71
C ASN A 43 -6.61 -2.76 -12.53
N ILE A 44 -6.02 -3.72 -13.26
CA ILE A 44 -6.33 -5.13 -13.11
C ILE A 44 -5.34 -5.71 -12.11
N GLU A 45 -5.83 -6.22 -10.97
CA GLU A 45 -4.99 -6.89 -9.96
C GLU A 45 -4.84 -8.39 -10.26
N GLU A 46 -5.92 -9.04 -10.67
CA GLU A 46 -5.94 -10.48 -10.87
C GLU A 46 -7.00 -10.87 -11.91
N VAL A 47 -6.67 -11.83 -12.78
CA VAL A 47 -7.60 -12.45 -13.72
C VAL A 47 -7.55 -13.95 -13.53
N THR A 48 -8.72 -14.56 -13.35
CA THR A 48 -8.90 -16.01 -13.25
C THR A 48 -10.01 -16.46 -14.19
N PRO A 49 -10.14 -17.75 -14.52
CA PRO A 49 -11.26 -18.25 -15.33
C PRO A 49 -12.63 -18.02 -14.69
N GLU A 50 -12.67 -17.73 -13.41
CA GLU A 50 -13.88 -17.58 -12.60
C GLU A 50 -14.20 -16.12 -12.29
N GLY A 51 -13.29 -15.18 -12.59
CA GLY A 51 -13.53 -13.76 -12.29
C GLY A 51 -12.30 -12.87 -12.41
N ILE A 52 -12.51 -11.60 -12.10
CA ILE A 52 -11.50 -10.56 -12.19
C ILE A 52 -11.54 -9.70 -10.94
N ARG A 53 -10.37 -9.27 -10.50
CA ARG A 53 -10.22 -8.28 -9.46
C ARG A 53 -9.65 -7.00 -10.03
N PHE A 54 -10.36 -5.90 -9.82
CA PHE A 54 -9.97 -4.57 -10.25
C PHE A 54 -9.68 -3.67 -9.05
N GLU A 55 -8.75 -2.75 -9.25
CA GLU A 55 -8.53 -1.62 -8.35
C GLU A 55 -8.96 -0.33 -9.04
N VAL A 56 -9.86 0.41 -8.40
CA VAL A 56 -10.25 1.76 -8.83
C VAL A 56 -9.22 2.74 -8.28
N PRO A 57 -8.58 3.57 -9.14
CA PRO A 57 -7.55 4.49 -8.72
C PRO A 57 -7.98 5.45 -7.62
N PHE A 58 -7.04 5.84 -6.78
CA PHE A 58 -7.20 6.83 -5.73
C PHE A 58 -7.76 8.14 -6.29
N SER A 59 -8.65 8.77 -5.53
CA SER A 59 -9.13 10.13 -5.81
C SER A 59 -9.20 10.94 -4.52
N ILE A 60 -9.24 12.28 -4.63
CA ILE A 60 -9.34 13.21 -3.47
C ILE A 60 -10.49 12.84 -2.50
N ARG A 61 -11.50 12.10 -2.97
CA ARG A 61 -12.67 11.69 -2.18
C ARG A 61 -12.70 10.21 -1.81
N SER A 62 -11.66 9.44 -2.14
CA SER A 62 -11.62 8.00 -1.91
C SER A 62 -10.18 7.47 -1.92
N HIS A 63 -9.92 6.54 -1.02
CA HIS A 63 -8.62 5.89 -0.86
C HIS A 63 -8.47 4.66 -1.78
N GLY A 64 -9.16 4.64 -2.93
CA GLY A 64 -9.26 3.49 -3.82
C GLY A 64 -10.36 2.50 -3.41
N GLU A 65 -10.90 1.77 -4.36
CA GLU A 65 -11.83 0.66 -4.13
C GLU A 65 -11.37 -0.58 -4.87
N ALA A 66 -11.46 -1.73 -4.21
CA ALA A 66 -11.29 -3.03 -4.84
C ALA A 66 -12.65 -3.54 -5.34
N ILE A 67 -12.73 -3.95 -6.62
CA ILE A 67 -13.91 -4.55 -7.21
C ILE A 67 -13.60 -6.01 -7.50
N THR A 68 -14.38 -6.89 -6.90
CA THR A 68 -14.34 -8.33 -7.19
C THR A 68 -15.51 -8.68 -8.09
N PHE A 69 -15.21 -9.19 -9.27
CA PHE A 69 -16.15 -9.63 -10.28
C PHE A 69 -16.06 -11.15 -10.37
N THR A 70 -17.09 -11.89 -10.03
CA THR A 70 -17.07 -13.36 -9.95
C THR A 70 -18.23 -13.94 -10.75
N ILE A 71 -17.93 -14.86 -11.66
CA ILE A 71 -18.94 -15.59 -12.44
C ILE A 71 -19.45 -16.76 -11.60
N GLU A 72 -20.75 -16.83 -11.41
CA GLU A 72 -21.38 -17.88 -10.60
C GLU A 72 -21.38 -19.22 -11.37
N LYS A 73 -20.83 -20.27 -10.78
CA LYS A 73 -20.73 -21.60 -11.38
C LYS A 73 -22.12 -22.20 -11.64
N GLY A 74 -22.34 -22.62 -12.87
CA GLY A 74 -23.59 -23.31 -13.26
C GLY A 74 -24.79 -22.38 -13.48
N SER A 75 -24.58 -21.07 -13.47
CA SER A 75 -25.59 -20.08 -13.83
C SER A 75 -25.46 -19.68 -15.30
N ASP A 76 -26.59 -19.35 -15.94
CA ASP A 76 -26.60 -18.81 -17.30
C ASP A 76 -26.31 -17.30 -17.26
N GLY A 77 -25.01 -16.96 -17.17
CA GLY A 77 -24.52 -15.57 -17.22
C GLY A 77 -24.79 -14.75 -15.97
N GLU A 78 -24.98 -15.36 -14.79
CA GLU A 78 -25.06 -14.63 -13.52
C GLU A 78 -23.68 -14.30 -12.98
N VAL A 79 -23.45 -13.03 -12.67
CA VAL A 79 -22.18 -12.51 -12.15
C VAL A 79 -22.42 -11.78 -10.84
N SER A 80 -21.65 -12.12 -9.83
CA SER A 80 -21.61 -11.43 -8.55
C SER A 80 -20.53 -10.34 -8.60
N VAL A 81 -20.90 -9.09 -8.30
CA VAL A 81 -19.97 -7.99 -8.28
C VAL A 81 -19.97 -7.34 -6.91
N ARG A 82 -18.80 -7.23 -6.31
CA ARG A 82 -18.59 -6.59 -5.02
C ARG A 82 -17.60 -5.44 -5.16
N SER A 83 -17.99 -4.24 -4.77
CA SER A 83 -17.09 -3.10 -4.60
C SER A 83 -16.88 -2.83 -3.12
N GLN A 84 -15.63 -2.69 -2.69
CA GLN A 84 -15.24 -2.46 -1.29
C GLN A 84 -14.12 -1.44 -1.21
N SER A 85 -14.18 -0.52 -0.26
CA SER A 85 -13.10 0.44 0.00
C SER A 85 -11.79 -0.26 0.37
N SER A 86 -10.69 0.11 -0.27
CA SER A 86 -9.37 -0.51 -0.05
C SER A 86 -8.79 -0.18 1.33
N SER A 87 -9.14 0.99 1.89
CA SER A 87 -8.69 1.44 3.22
C SER A 87 -9.84 1.50 4.23
N VAL A 88 -9.49 1.71 5.51
CA VAL A 88 -10.45 1.98 6.59
C VAL A 88 -11.14 3.32 6.30
N GLN A 89 -12.43 3.25 6.03
CA GLN A 89 -13.27 4.41 5.74
C GLN A 89 -14.63 4.20 6.40
N PHE A 90 -15.15 5.23 7.09
CA PHE A 90 -16.42 5.10 7.82
C PHE A 90 -17.65 5.36 6.95
N VAL A 91 -17.49 6.09 5.83
CA VAL A 91 -18.58 6.46 4.91
C VAL A 91 -18.07 6.42 3.48
N ASP A 92 -18.79 5.73 2.58
CA ASP A 92 -18.42 5.63 1.16
C ASP A 92 -19.12 6.62 0.23
N TYR A 93 -20.02 7.42 0.76
CA TYR A 93 -20.85 8.37 0.00
C TYR A 93 -21.52 7.76 -1.25
N GLY A 94 -21.82 6.46 -1.22
CA GLY A 94 -22.44 5.73 -2.33
C GLY A 94 -21.48 5.44 -3.49
N LYS A 95 -20.17 5.53 -3.29
CA LYS A 95 -19.18 5.36 -4.34
C LYS A 95 -19.06 3.90 -4.78
N ASN A 96 -19.10 2.96 -3.83
CA ASN A 96 -19.10 1.53 -4.15
C ASN A 96 -20.26 1.15 -5.09
N ARG A 97 -21.45 1.67 -4.85
CA ARG A 97 -22.61 1.48 -5.73
C ARG A 97 -22.39 2.11 -7.11
N LYS A 98 -21.85 3.33 -7.18
CA LYS A 98 -21.56 4.02 -8.44
C LYS A 98 -20.52 3.30 -9.27
N ASN A 99 -19.52 2.69 -8.66
CA ASN A 99 -18.51 1.92 -9.37
C ASN A 99 -19.14 0.70 -10.06
N ILE A 100 -19.98 -0.06 -9.37
CA ILE A 100 -20.67 -1.22 -9.98
C ILE A 100 -21.62 -0.75 -11.10
N GLN A 101 -22.32 0.36 -10.91
CA GLN A 101 -23.18 0.93 -11.94
C GLN A 101 -22.39 1.34 -13.19
N LYS A 102 -21.24 2.02 -13.03
CA LYS A 102 -20.35 2.36 -14.15
C LYS A 102 -19.85 1.15 -14.90
N LEU A 103 -19.41 0.11 -14.17
CA LEU A 103 -18.96 -1.14 -14.78
C LEU A 103 -20.07 -1.74 -15.65
N ARG A 104 -21.29 -1.85 -15.10
CA ARG A 104 -22.48 -2.37 -15.82
C ARG A 104 -22.74 -1.57 -17.09
N GLU A 105 -22.89 -0.26 -16.98
CA GLU A 105 -23.20 0.62 -18.12
C GLU A 105 -22.11 0.51 -19.20
N THR A 106 -20.84 0.49 -18.81
CA THR A 106 -19.73 0.37 -19.76
C THR A 106 -19.68 -1.01 -20.43
N MET A 107 -19.97 -2.10 -19.69
CA MET A 107 -20.06 -3.44 -20.27
C MET A 107 -21.22 -3.54 -21.27
N GLU A 108 -22.39 -2.97 -20.97
CA GLU A 108 -23.54 -2.93 -21.87
C GLU A 108 -23.23 -2.11 -23.13
N GLU A 109 -22.56 -0.99 -23.01
CA GLU A 109 -22.13 -0.16 -24.13
C GLU A 109 -21.15 -0.89 -25.05
N ILE A 110 -20.16 -1.59 -24.49
CA ILE A 110 -19.19 -2.39 -25.24
C ILE A 110 -19.91 -3.55 -25.93
N LYS A 111 -20.78 -4.27 -25.21
CA LYS A 111 -21.58 -5.36 -25.78
C LYS A 111 -22.42 -4.89 -26.98
N ALA A 112 -23.03 -3.72 -26.90
CA ALA A 112 -23.84 -3.15 -27.98
C ALA A 112 -23.00 -2.69 -29.18
N SER A 113 -21.71 -2.44 -29.01
CA SER A 113 -20.78 -2.03 -30.08
C SER A 113 -20.13 -3.19 -30.83
N LEU A 114 -20.22 -4.41 -30.32
CA LEU A 114 -19.61 -5.61 -30.90
C LEU A 114 -20.66 -6.52 -31.51
N THR A 115 -20.30 -7.17 -32.62
CA THR A 115 -21.10 -8.30 -33.12
C THR A 115 -20.85 -9.55 -32.28
N PRO A 116 -21.79 -10.51 -32.25
CA PRO A 116 -21.56 -11.79 -31.57
C PRO A 116 -20.29 -12.51 -32.03
N GLU A 117 -20.00 -12.47 -33.34
CA GLU A 117 -18.83 -13.08 -33.94
C GLU A 117 -17.53 -12.43 -33.49
N GLU A 118 -17.51 -11.09 -33.41
CA GLU A 118 -16.34 -10.34 -32.88
C GLU A 118 -16.09 -10.66 -31.42
N LEU A 119 -17.12 -10.72 -30.59
CA LEU A 119 -16.99 -11.06 -29.18
C LEU A 119 -16.49 -12.50 -28.99
N ALA A 120 -17.03 -13.45 -29.74
CA ALA A 120 -16.58 -14.85 -29.72
C ALA A 120 -15.12 -14.99 -30.18
N GLN A 121 -14.70 -14.25 -31.21
CA GLN A 121 -13.30 -14.25 -31.64
C GLN A 121 -12.36 -13.70 -30.57
N ARG A 122 -12.70 -12.57 -29.95
CA ARG A 122 -11.91 -12.00 -28.86
C ARG A 122 -11.82 -12.95 -27.65
N ALA A 123 -12.91 -13.64 -27.33
CA ALA A 123 -12.92 -14.64 -26.27
C ALA A 123 -11.97 -15.80 -26.58
N LYS A 124 -11.93 -16.26 -27.81
CA LYS A 124 -11.01 -17.31 -28.24
C LYS A 124 -9.56 -16.86 -28.20
N ASP A 125 -9.25 -15.66 -28.69
CA ASP A 125 -7.90 -15.08 -28.67
C ASP A 125 -7.40 -14.93 -27.23
N PHE A 126 -8.29 -14.51 -26.32
CA PHE A 126 -7.99 -14.42 -24.89
C PHE A 126 -7.72 -15.80 -24.27
N GLU A 127 -8.52 -16.83 -24.58
CA GLU A 127 -8.30 -18.18 -24.08
C GLU A 127 -6.95 -18.75 -24.54
N GLU A 128 -6.59 -18.51 -25.78
CA GLU A 128 -5.30 -18.94 -26.34
C GLU A 128 -4.13 -18.24 -25.62
N GLU A 129 -4.23 -16.91 -25.41
CA GLU A 129 -3.22 -16.13 -24.68
C GLU A 129 -3.16 -16.50 -23.21
N PHE A 130 -4.32 -16.65 -22.54
CA PHE A 130 -4.41 -16.97 -21.11
C PHE A 130 -3.87 -18.37 -20.79
N ASN A 131 -4.08 -19.34 -21.66
CA ASN A 131 -3.64 -20.72 -21.47
C ASN A 131 -2.24 -21.00 -22.01
N ARG A 132 -1.58 -20.04 -22.66
CA ARG A 132 -0.21 -20.24 -23.12
C ARG A 132 0.75 -20.45 -21.95
N PRO A 133 1.77 -21.30 -22.12
CA PRO A 133 2.79 -21.44 -21.08
C PRO A 133 3.55 -20.11 -20.93
N LEU A 134 3.73 -19.69 -19.68
CA LEU A 134 4.53 -18.51 -19.36
C LEU A 134 5.98 -18.70 -19.81
N THR A 135 6.56 -17.69 -20.41
CA THR A 135 7.99 -17.66 -20.73
C THR A 135 8.84 -17.63 -19.44
N GLU A 136 10.10 -18.00 -19.52
CA GLU A 136 11.01 -17.97 -18.37
C GLU A 136 11.19 -16.55 -17.82
N GLU A 137 11.12 -15.53 -18.67
CA GLU A 137 11.17 -14.12 -18.27
C GLU A 137 9.92 -13.72 -17.46
N GLU A 138 8.73 -14.12 -17.90
CA GLU A 138 7.47 -13.86 -17.21
C GLU A 138 7.40 -14.59 -15.87
N LYS A 139 7.86 -15.83 -15.80
CA LYS A 139 7.96 -16.59 -14.55
C LYS A 139 8.90 -15.90 -13.57
N ALA A 140 10.06 -15.45 -14.05
CA ALA A 140 11.04 -14.73 -13.23
C ALA A 140 10.46 -13.41 -12.71
N TYR A 141 9.75 -12.65 -13.57
CA TYR A 141 9.07 -11.42 -13.18
C TYR A 141 8.01 -11.65 -12.09
N ILE A 142 7.13 -12.65 -12.28
CA ILE A 142 6.10 -12.99 -11.30
C ILE A 142 6.73 -13.43 -9.96
N GLU A 143 7.83 -14.19 -10.01
CA GLU A 143 8.52 -14.62 -8.79
C GLU A 143 9.21 -13.45 -8.09
N GLU A 144 9.80 -12.51 -8.84
CA GLU A 144 10.39 -11.29 -8.29
C GLU A 144 9.31 -10.39 -7.67
N GLU A 145 8.16 -10.27 -8.31
CA GLU A 145 7.02 -9.52 -7.80
C GLU A 145 6.43 -10.15 -6.54
N LYS A 146 6.28 -11.46 -6.50
CA LYS A 146 5.87 -12.19 -5.28
C LYS A 146 6.85 -11.99 -4.12
N LYS A 147 8.15 -11.99 -4.40
CA LYS A 147 9.18 -11.71 -3.39
C LYS A 147 9.08 -10.26 -2.90
N ARG A 148 8.86 -9.30 -3.79
CA ARG A 148 8.68 -7.88 -3.46
C ARG A 148 7.44 -7.64 -2.59
N ASN A 149 6.35 -8.34 -2.87
CA ASN A 149 5.07 -8.22 -2.14
C ASN A 149 5.00 -9.12 -0.89
N SER A 150 6.06 -9.87 -0.58
CA SER A 150 6.13 -10.68 0.65
C SER A 150 6.39 -9.80 1.87
N PHE A 151 5.81 -10.16 3.03
CA PHE A 151 6.13 -9.50 4.31
C PHE A 151 7.64 -9.48 4.61
N LEU A 152 8.36 -10.51 4.17
CA LEU A 152 9.83 -10.57 4.32
C LEU A 152 10.58 -9.52 3.48
N SER A 153 9.97 -8.99 2.41
CA SER A 153 10.60 -7.95 1.58
C SER A 153 10.80 -6.63 2.33
N PHE A 154 10.07 -6.41 3.44
CA PHE A 154 10.30 -5.25 4.30
C PHE A 154 11.64 -5.29 5.03
N PHE A 155 12.25 -6.48 5.12
CA PHE A 155 13.52 -6.73 5.80
C PHE A 155 14.62 -7.18 4.84
N ILE A 156 14.31 -7.48 3.57
CA ILE A 156 15.28 -7.98 2.60
C ILE A 156 15.38 -6.99 1.45
N PRO A 157 16.53 -6.29 1.28
CA PRO A 157 16.73 -5.39 0.15
C PRO A 157 16.55 -6.11 -1.18
N CYS A 158 15.71 -5.58 -2.06
CA CYS A 158 15.49 -6.08 -3.40
C CYS A 158 15.60 -4.94 -4.43
N LYS A 159 15.68 -5.30 -5.71
CA LYS A 159 15.80 -4.31 -6.79
C LYS A 159 14.61 -3.32 -6.74
N GLY A 160 14.91 -2.03 -6.66
CA GLY A 160 13.91 -0.96 -6.55
C GLY A 160 13.46 -0.64 -5.12
N PHE A 161 13.81 -1.48 -4.11
CA PHE A 161 13.43 -1.30 -2.71
C PHE A 161 14.60 -1.73 -1.81
N ILE A 162 15.56 -0.84 -1.60
CA ILE A 162 16.84 -1.11 -0.93
C ILE A 162 16.99 -0.29 0.36
N ALA A 163 16.71 1.01 0.30
CA ALA A 163 16.98 1.93 1.40
C ALA A 163 16.02 1.73 2.58
N THR A 164 14.74 1.53 2.30
CA THR A 164 13.73 1.34 3.34
C THR A 164 14.00 0.08 4.18
N PRO A 165 14.21 -1.12 3.61
CA PRO A 165 14.58 -2.30 4.39
C PRO A 165 15.83 -2.08 5.23
N ILE A 166 16.90 -1.55 4.63
CA ILE A 166 18.16 -1.30 5.35
C ILE A 166 17.94 -0.34 6.54
N LEU A 167 17.19 0.73 6.35
CA LEU A 167 16.93 1.69 7.43
C LEU A 167 16.03 1.10 8.52
N ILE A 168 15.05 0.26 8.17
CA ILE A 168 14.24 -0.51 9.14
C ILE A 168 15.14 -1.43 9.95
N ASP A 169 15.99 -2.21 9.29
CA ASP A 169 16.89 -3.16 9.94
C ASP A 169 17.88 -2.46 10.86
N ILE A 170 18.43 -1.31 10.46
CA ILE A 170 19.31 -0.49 11.31
C ILE A 170 18.56 -0.06 12.58
N ASN A 171 17.35 0.44 12.47
CA ASN A 171 16.55 0.87 13.62
C ASN A 171 16.25 -0.30 14.58
N ILE A 172 15.87 -1.45 14.04
CA ILE A 172 15.61 -2.66 14.82
C ILE A 172 16.91 -3.16 15.48
N LEU A 173 18.02 -3.20 14.73
CA LEU A 173 19.30 -3.65 15.25
C LEU A 173 19.79 -2.76 16.40
N VAL A 174 19.75 -1.42 16.25
CA VAL A 174 20.09 -0.48 17.32
C VAL A 174 19.25 -0.75 18.56
N PHE A 175 17.94 -0.95 18.40
CA PHE A 175 17.06 -1.24 19.52
C PHE A 175 17.37 -2.58 20.20
N ILE A 176 17.68 -3.63 19.44
CA ILE A 176 18.09 -4.93 19.99
C ILE A 176 19.38 -4.78 20.79
N VAL A 177 20.38 -4.03 20.29
CA VAL A 177 21.64 -3.79 20.99
C VAL A 177 21.43 -2.95 22.26
N MET A 178 20.52 -1.96 22.23
CA MET A 178 20.10 -1.22 23.42
C MET A 178 19.56 -2.16 24.50
N ILE A 179 18.63 -3.06 24.14
CA ILE A 179 18.07 -4.04 25.08
C ILE A 179 19.16 -4.98 25.62
N ALA A 180 20.02 -5.50 24.76
CA ALA A 180 21.11 -6.37 25.13
C ALA A 180 22.12 -5.70 26.10
N SER A 181 22.24 -4.36 26.04
CA SER A 181 23.02 -3.55 26.98
C SER A 181 22.32 -3.23 28.30
N GLY A 182 21.09 -3.77 28.51
CA GLY A 182 20.33 -3.58 29.74
C GLY A 182 19.35 -2.41 29.71
N VAL A 183 19.07 -1.83 28.56
CA VAL A 183 18.04 -0.80 28.41
C VAL A 183 16.65 -1.43 28.51
N GLY A 184 15.72 -0.80 29.24
CA GLY A 184 14.36 -1.30 29.41
C GLY A 184 13.58 -1.38 28.09
N ILE A 185 12.91 -2.51 27.82
CA ILE A 185 12.19 -2.78 26.55
C ILE A 185 11.01 -1.82 26.35
N MET A 186 10.20 -1.61 27.38
CA MET A 186 8.95 -0.83 27.24
C MET A 186 9.12 0.63 27.64
N SER A 187 9.97 0.91 28.62
CA SER A 187 10.17 2.24 29.19
C SER A 187 11.65 2.43 29.55
N PRO A 188 12.51 2.74 28.58
CA PRO A 188 13.90 3.09 28.84
C PRO A 188 14.01 4.29 29.80
N SER A 189 15.00 4.25 30.70
CA SER A 189 15.26 5.41 31.53
C SER A 189 15.87 6.54 30.70
N THR A 190 15.57 7.78 31.10
CA THR A 190 16.17 9.01 30.53
C THR A 190 17.69 8.92 30.39
N LEU A 191 18.35 8.45 31.46
CA LEU A 191 19.82 8.31 31.46
C LEU A 191 20.31 7.28 30.44
N SER A 192 19.57 6.19 30.26
CA SER A 192 19.90 5.17 29.23
C SER A 192 19.77 5.76 27.82
N LEU A 193 18.73 6.52 27.53
CA LEU A 193 18.54 7.18 26.24
C LEU A 193 19.67 8.18 25.94
N LEU A 194 20.07 9.00 26.94
CA LEU A 194 21.18 9.92 26.79
C LEU A 194 22.53 9.22 26.54
N LYS A 195 22.79 8.13 27.26
CA LYS A 195 24.01 7.31 27.04
C LYS A 195 24.07 6.72 25.62
N TRP A 196 22.94 6.39 25.04
CA TRP A 196 22.82 5.87 23.68
C TRP A 196 22.85 6.94 22.59
N GLY A 197 22.77 8.24 22.95
CA GLY A 197 22.89 9.35 22.01
C GLY A 197 21.56 9.97 21.62
N ALA A 198 20.55 9.90 22.48
CA ALA A 198 19.35 10.71 22.33
C ALA A 198 19.72 12.20 22.35
N ASP A 199 19.01 13.00 21.56
CA ASP A 199 19.25 14.42 21.44
C ASP A 199 18.76 15.16 22.68
N PHE A 200 19.61 16.07 23.20
CA PHE A 200 19.34 16.88 24.38
C PHE A 200 20.18 18.15 24.32
N GLY A 201 19.57 19.30 24.23
CA GLY A 201 20.22 20.57 23.98
C GLY A 201 21.44 20.86 24.85
N PRO A 202 21.40 20.70 26.19
CA PRO A 202 22.55 20.92 27.05
C PRO A 202 23.80 20.09 26.69
N LEU A 203 23.66 18.94 26.08
CA LEU A 203 24.76 18.12 25.59
C LEU A 203 25.08 18.39 24.11
N THR A 204 24.07 18.45 23.29
CA THR A 204 24.24 18.61 21.84
C THR A 204 24.88 19.96 21.49
N LEU A 205 24.46 21.05 22.14
CA LEU A 205 24.98 22.39 21.88
C LEU A 205 26.34 22.65 22.52
N THR A 206 26.79 21.80 23.46
CA THR A 206 28.08 21.94 24.14
C THR A 206 29.17 21.02 23.58
N GLY A 207 28.90 20.31 22.46
CA GLY A 207 29.91 19.53 21.75
C GLY A 207 29.44 18.20 21.18
N ASP A 208 28.36 17.63 21.70
CA ASP A 208 27.83 16.32 21.25
C ASP A 208 26.90 16.45 20.02
N TRP A 209 27.27 17.25 19.04
CA TRP A 209 26.47 17.54 17.83
C TRP A 209 26.00 16.28 17.08
N TRP A 210 26.74 15.17 17.18
CA TRP A 210 26.42 13.88 16.56
C TRP A 210 25.09 13.29 17.07
N ARG A 211 24.56 13.77 18.20
CA ARG A 211 23.26 13.37 18.75
C ARG A 211 22.11 13.74 17.83
N THR A 212 22.24 14.78 17.02
CA THR A 212 21.24 15.13 15.99
C THR A 212 21.07 14.05 14.93
N VAL A 213 22.07 13.20 14.74
CA VAL A 213 22.01 12.04 13.84
C VAL A 213 21.53 10.79 14.57
N THR A 214 22.18 10.47 15.71
CA THR A 214 21.93 9.21 16.42
C THR A 214 20.54 9.14 17.03
N CYS A 215 19.97 10.26 17.44
CA CYS A 215 18.60 10.30 17.99
C CYS A 215 17.56 9.72 17.05
N ASN A 216 17.77 9.78 15.73
CA ASN A 216 16.84 9.25 14.72
C ASN A 216 16.80 7.71 14.69
N PHE A 217 17.72 7.02 15.37
CA PHE A 217 17.80 5.57 15.43
C PHE A 217 17.51 5.00 16.82
N ILE A 218 17.36 5.86 17.84
CA ILE A 218 17.09 5.48 19.22
C ILE A 218 15.60 5.53 19.48
N HIS A 219 15.04 4.50 20.12
CA HIS A 219 13.61 4.43 20.37
C HIS A 219 13.26 4.33 21.85
N ILE A 220 12.18 5.06 22.24
CA ILE A 220 11.67 5.14 23.62
C ILE A 220 10.70 3.96 23.86
N GLY A 221 11.24 2.73 23.74
CA GLY A 221 10.50 1.49 23.96
C GLY A 221 9.98 0.80 22.69
N ALA A 222 9.63 -0.47 22.85
CA ALA A 222 9.25 -1.37 21.75
C ALA A 222 8.02 -0.89 20.98
N PHE A 223 7.02 -0.37 21.68
CA PHE A 223 5.81 0.13 21.01
C PHE A 223 6.12 1.34 20.11
N HIS A 224 6.99 2.25 20.58
CA HIS A 224 7.41 3.40 19.80
C HIS A 224 8.20 2.97 18.55
N LEU A 225 9.11 2.00 18.68
CA LEU A 225 9.80 1.42 17.52
C LEU A 225 8.81 0.81 16.53
N LEU A 226 7.88 -0.04 17.02
CA LEU A 226 6.89 -0.72 16.17
C LEU A 226 6.07 0.27 15.35
N MET A 227 5.55 1.33 15.99
CA MET A 227 4.75 2.35 15.31
C MET A 227 5.57 3.15 14.30
N ASN A 228 6.83 3.49 14.62
CA ASN A 228 7.73 4.14 13.67
C ASN A 228 8.02 3.26 12.46
N MET A 229 8.37 1.99 12.66
CA MET A 229 8.69 1.08 11.56
C MET A 229 7.47 0.82 10.69
N TYR A 230 6.28 0.69 11.28
CA TYR A 230 5.03 0.58 10.55
C TYR A 230 4.77 1.80 9.66
N ALA A 231 4.87 3.02 10.21
CA ALA A 231 4.69 4.26 9.45
C ALA A 231 5.77 4.42 8.36
N PHE A 232 7.02 4.06 8.68
CA PHE A 232 8.14 4.13 7.75
C PHE A 232 7.97 3.15 6.58
N MET A 233 7.51 1.94 6.86
CA MET A 233 7.21 0.95 5.84
C MET A 233 6.23 1.49 4.80
N TYR A 234 5.13 2.12 5.24
CA TYR A 234 4.13 2.69 4.34
C TYR A 234 4.69 3.80 3.44
N VAL A 235 5.34 4.81 4.02
CA VAL A 235 5.90 5.89 3.21
C VAL A 235 7.08 5.42 2.37
N GLY A 236 7.84 4.45 2.88
CA GLY A 236 8.97 3.86 2.18
C GLY A 236 8.58 3.13 0.90
N LEU A 237 7.53 2.29 0.96
CA LEU A 237 7.00 1.61 -0.22
C LEU A 237 6.61 2.58 -1.33
N LEU A 238 5.93 3.66 -0.96
CA LEU A 238 5.41 4.63 -1.94
C LEU A 238 6.50 5.57 -2.45
N LEU A 239 7.35 6.07 -1.56
CA LEU A 239 8.31 7.11 -1.91
C LEU A 239 9.58 6.56 -2.54
N GLU A 240 10.11 5.41 -2.07
CA GLU A 240 11.33 4.84 -2.62
C GLU A 240 11.17 4.43 -4.08
N GLU A 241 10.00 3.95 -4.49
CA GLU A 241 9.69 3.66 -5.89
C GLU A 241 9.75 4.93 -6.75
N LEU A 242 9.29 6.07 -6.23
CA LEU A 242 9.27 7.34 -6.95
C LEU A 242 10.65 7.99 -7.06
N ILE A 243 11.43 8.00 -5.97
CA ILE A 243 12.70 8.76 -5.91
C ILE A 243 13.95 7.88 -6.01
N GLY A 244 13.81 6.58 -5.85
CA GLY A 244 14.91 5.60 -5.82
C GLY A 244 15.66 5.55 -4.49
N GLY A 245 16.27 4.39 -4.18
CA GLY A 245 16.85 4.08 -2.88
C GLY A 245 17.93 5.07 -2.39
N ARG A 246 18.81 5.55 -3.29
CA ARG A 246 19.84 6.52 -2.90
C ARG A 246 19.25 7.83 -2.40
N ARG A 247 18.27 8.37 -3.10
CA ARG A 247 17.60 9.61 -2.68
C ARG A 247 16.75 9.39 -1.44
N MET A 248 16.11 8.22 -1.32
CA MET A 248 15.36 7.82 -0.13
C MET A 248 16.25 7.84 1.13
N PHE A 249 17.43 7.22 1.06
CA PHE A 249 18.40 7.21 2.17
C PHE A 249 18.83 8.63 2.58
N VAL A 250 19.20 9.45 1.60
CA VAL A 250 19.59 10.85 1.82
C VAL A 250 18.43 11.66 2.41
N SER A 251 17.21 11.49 1.90
CA SER A 251 16.02 12.18 2.39
C SER A 251 15.72 11.82 3.83
N TYR A 252 15.82 10.53 4.21
CA TYR A 252 15.65 10.09 5.60
C TYR A 252 16.62 10.79 6.55
N LEU A 253 17.90 10.85 6.19
CA LEU A 253 18.91 11.51 7.02
C LEU A 253 18.71 13.02 7.11
N LEU A 254 18.45 13.69 5.99
CA LEU A 254 18.26 15.15 5.96
C LEU A 254 17.00 15.57 6.72
N THR A 255 15.89 14.89 6.52
CA THR A 255 14.65 15.22 7.25
C THR A 255 14.79 14.96 8.74
N GLY A 256 15.52 13.89 9.12
CA GLY A 256 15.85 13.62 10.51
C GLY A 256 16.72 14.71 11.15
N LEU A 257 17.77 15.14 10.45
CA LEU A 257 18.62 16.26 10.90
C LEU A 257 17.83 17.56 11.06
N CYS A 258 17.00 17.91 10.08
CA CYS A 258 16.15 19.09 10.14
C CYS A 258 15.17 19.02 11.32
N SER A 259 14.57 17.86 11.56
CA SER A 259 13.67 17.64 12.69
C SER A 259 14.38 17.74 14.03
N ALA A 260 15.58 17.17 14.18
CA ALA A 260 16.39 17.28 15.37
C ALA A 260 16.77 18.74 15.65
N ALA A 261 17.24 19.46 14.63
CA ALA A 261 17.57 20.88 14.75
C ALA A 261 16.35 21.73 15.16
N PHE A 262 15.18 21.45 14.56
CA PHE A 262 13.94 22.12 14.92
C PHE A 262 13.51 21.81 16.37
N SER A 263 13.64 20.54 16.79
CA SER A 263 13.36 20.10 18.17
C SER A 263 14.28 20.82 19.17
N LEU A 264 15.56 20.95 18.88
CA LEU A 264 16.52 21.70 19.70
C LEU A 264 16.14 23.17 19.81
N TYR A 265 15.72 23.78 18.71
CA TYR A 265 15.30 25.20 18.70
C TYR A 265 14.06 25.45 19.55
N MET A 266 13.05 24.56 19.42
CA MET A 266 11.75 24.74 20.08
C MET A 266 11.72 24.21 21.52
N HIS A 267 12.43 23.10 21.80
CA HIS A 267 12.34 22.36 23.06
C HIS A 267 13.71 21.80 23.50
N GLY A 268 14.76 22.62 23.46
CA GLY A 268 16.14 22.17 23.71
C GLY A 268 16.37 21.47 25.04
N GLU A 269 15.52 21.67 26.04
CA GLU A 269 15.63 21.06 27.38
C GLU A 269 14.87 19.70 27.44
N THR A 270 14.24 19.25 26.38
CA THR A 270 13.59 17.94 26.32
C THR A 270 14.43 16.92 25.54
N ILE A 271 14.32 15.65 25.94
CA ILE A 271 15.00 14.58 25.21
C ILE A 271 14.21 14.22 23.97
N SER A 272 14.88 14.21 22.82
CA SER A 272 14.32 13.79 21.54
C SER A 272 14.99 12.49 21.07
N ALA A 273 14.18 11.49 20.73
CA ALA A 273 14.62 10.21 20.21
C ALA A 273 13.50 9.55 19.41
N GLY A 274 13.84 8.95 18.26
CA GLY A 274 12.93 8.22 17.38
C GLY A 274 13.08 8.62 15.92
N ALA A 275 12.77 7.68 15.04
CA ALA A 275 12.76 7.90 13.59
C ALA A 275 11.62 8.83 13.12
N SER A 276 10.71 9.21 14.01
CA SER A 276 9.48 9.94 13.66
C SER A 276 9.74 11.24 12.91
N GLY A 277 10.78 12.00 13.27
CA GLY A 277 11.17 13.23 12.58
C GLY A 277 11.52 12.99 11.12
N SER A 278 12.34 11.96 10.85
CA SER A 278 12.65 11.52 9.48
C SER A 278 11.39 11.10 8.74
N ILE A 279 10.55 10.28 9.36
CA ILE A 279 9.33 9.72 8.77
C ILE A 279 8.34 10.83 8.40
N PHE A 280 8.08 11.79 9.28
CA PHE A 280 7.20 12.93 8.97
C PHE A 280 7.75 13.78 7.82
N GLY A 281 9.07 13.97 7.77
CA GLY A 281 9.70 14.65 6.64
C GLY A 281 9.53 13.91 5.32
N LEU A 282 9.63 12.57 5.31
CA LEU A 282 9.38 11.74 4.13
C LEU A 282 7.90 11.81 3.69
N TYR A 283 6.95 11.81 4.63
CA TYR A 283 5.54 12.06 4.31
C TYR A 283 5.33 13.45 3.69
N GLY A 284 6.08 14.47 4.16
CA GLY A 284 6.06 15.80 3.57
C GLY A 284 6.58 15.82 2.12
N ILE A 285 7.66 15.08 1.84
CA ILE A 285 8.20 14.93 0.48
C ILE A 285 7.18 14.18 -0.41
N PHE A 286 6.59 13.09 0.10
CA PHE A 286 5.57 12.34 -0.64
C PHE A 286 4.36 13.20 -0.96
N LEU A 287 3.88 13.99 -0.01
CA LEU A 287 2.78 14.93 -0.23
C LEU A 287 3.13 15.98 -1.30
N ALA A 288 4.37 16.48 -1.33
CA ALA A 288 4.81 17.41 -2.36
C ALA A 288 4.73 16.77 -3.76
N PHE A 289 5.12 15.49 -3.92
CA PHE A 289 4.98 14.76 -5.19
C PHE A 289 3.52 14.56 -5.63
N LEU A 290 2.57 14.54 -4.68
CA LEU A 290 1.15 14.41 -5.01
C LEU A 290 0.50 15.75 -5.43
N LEU A 291 1.11 16.87 -5.07
CA LEU A 291 0.52 18.20 -5.29
C LEU A 291 1.14 18.93 -6.48
N PHE A 292 2.32 18.53 -6.94
CA PHE A 292 3.10 19.17 -8.03
C PHE A 292 3.51 18.16 -9.08
#